data_99db267c5c69d6d404724b69e5950908
#
_entry.id   99db267c5c69d6d404724b69e5950908
#
_cell.length_a   1.000
_cell.length_b   1.000
_cell.length_c   1.000
_cell.angle_alpha   90.00
_cell.angle_beta   90.00
_cell.angle_gamma   90.00
#
_symmetry.space_group_name_H-M   'P 1'
#
loop_
_entity.id
_entity.type
_entity.pdbx_description
1 polymer ?
#
loop_
_entity_poly.entity_id
_entity_poly.type
_entity_poly.pdbx_seq_one_letter_code
_entity_poly.pdbx_strand_id
1 'polypeptide(L)'
;MIDPNLGYQIATVSLVLFALLGAFDGIYFHMIKYRLYEHPPAQFEHQLHTFRGLLFLPIALIFFVWNSAGMILWFGLLLLLVDFVAEIIDILVEKEARSELGGISPIESVIHVTATGFRMVAIALILALKPIEAFFITSYTCDFL
;
A
#
# COMPACT_ATOMS: atom_id res chain seq x y z
N MET A 1 -22.94 12.38 -8.48
CA MET A 1 -22.67 11.41 -7.40
C MET A 1 -22.22 10.13 -8.08
N ILE A 2 -21.08 9.55 -7.70
CA ILE A 2 -20.60 8.28 -8.29
C ILE A 2 -21.52 7.17 -7.78
N ASP A 3 -21.94 6.26 -8.69
CA ASP A 3 -22.63 5.03 -8.28
C ASP A 3 -21.73 4.26 -7.30
N PRO A 4 -22.21 3.93 -6.07
CA PRO A 4 -21.41 3.21 -5.09
C PRO A 4 -20.85 1.89 -5.62
N ASN A 5 -21.61 1.12 -6.39
CA ASN A 5 -21.15 -0.14 -6.98
C ASN A 5 -19.97 0.08 -7.93
N LEU A 6 -20.07 1.09 -8.80
CA LEU A 6 -18.97 1.45 -9.70
C LEU A 6 -17.74 1.92 -8.91
N GLY A 7 -17.94 2.70 -7.84
CA GLY A 7 -16.88 3.16 -6.96
C GLY A 7 -16.13 2.00 -6.30
N TYR A 8 -16.84 1.01 -5.75
CA TYR A 8 -16.23 -0.20 -5.17
C TYR A 8 -15.47 -1.04 -6.23
N GLN A 9 -16.03 -1.17 -7.43
CA GLN A 9 -15.34 -1.90 -8.51
C GLN A 9 -14.03 -1.22 -8.91
N ILE A 10 -14.03 0.10 -9.10
CA ILE A 10 -12.81 0.86 -9.43
C ILE A 10 -11.79 0.75 -8.29
N ALA A 11 -12.22 0.87 -7.04
CA ALA A 11 -11.33 0.73 -5.89
C ALA A 11 -10.69 -0.66 -5.83
N THR A 12 -11.48 -1.73 -6.04
CA THR A 12 -10.99 -3.12 -6.04
C THR A 12 -10.01 -3.38 -7.19
N VAL A 13 -10.34 -2.95 -8.41
CA VAL A 13 -9.43 -3.08 -9.56
C VAL A 13 -8.13 -2.32 -9.29
N SER A 14 -8.20 -1.10 -8.76
CA SER A 14 -7.02 -0.31 -8.41
C SER A 14 -6.17 -1.01 -7.34
N LEU A 15 -6.78 -1.62 -6.32
CA LEU A 15 -6.08 -2.40 -5.30
C LEU A 15 -5.34 -3.61 -5.91
N VAL A 16 -6.00 -4.34 -6.80
CA VAL A 16 -5.41 -5.50 -7.49
C VAL A 16 -4.22 -5.07 -8.35
N LEU A 17 -4.36 -3.98 -9.11
CA LEU A 17 -3.26 -3.44 -9.92
C LEU A 17 -2.09 -2.99 -9.04
N PHE A 18 -2.36 -2.31 -7.93
CA PHE A 18 -1.32 -1.99 -6.94
C PHE A 18 -0.62 -3.24 -6.43
N ALA A 19 -1.36 -4.27 -6.01
CA ALA A 19 -0.80 -5.51 -5.48
C ALA A 19 0.08 -6.24 -6.51
N LEU A 20 -0.35 -6.30 -7.77
CA LEU A 20 0.41 -6.92 -8.86
C LEU A 20 1.70 -6.15 -9.17
N LEU A 21 1.64 -4.82 -9.25
CA LEU A 21 2.81 -3.98 -9.49
C LEU A 21 3.79 -4.04 -8.31
N GLY A 22 3.29 -3.98 -7.07
CA GLY A 22 4.13 -4.10 -5.88
C GLY A 22 4.77 -5.48 -5.73
N ALA A 23 4.04 -6.56 -6.05
CA ALA A 23 4.60 -7.90 -6.08
C ALA A 23 5.67 -8.04 -7.18
N PHE A 24 5.41 -7.50 -8.37
CA PHE A 24 6.41 -7.49 -9.43
C PHE A 24 7.67 -6.72 -9.03
N ASP A 25 7.51 -5.56 -8.45
CA ASP A 25 8.60 -4.74 -7.96
C ASP A 25 9.44 -5.46 -6.90
N GLY A 26 8.81 -5.93 -5.84
CA GLY A 26 9.48 -6.63 -4.75
C GLY A 26 10.17 -7.93 -5.20
N ILE A 27 9.53 -8.73 -6.07
CA ILE A 27 10.11 -9.99 -6.53
C ILE A 27 11.16 -9.75 -7.60
N TYR A 28 10.84 -9.01 -8.65
CA TYR A 28 11.74 -8.86 -9.79
C TYR A 28 12.90 -7.91 -9.49
N PHE A 29 12.62 -6.67 -9.06
CA PHE A 29 13.70 -5.70 -8.83
C PHE A 29 14.45 -5.98 -7.53
N HIS A 30 13.76 -6.19 -6.41
CA HIS A 30 14.43 -6.30 -5.12
C HIS A 30 15.08 -7.67 -4.90
N MET A 31 14.44 -8.78 -5.33
CA MET A 31 14.95 -10.13 -5.03
C MET A 31 15.75 -10.73 -6.18
N ILE A 32 15.34 -10.53 -7.44
CA ILE A 32 15.96 -11.20 -8.60
C ILE A 32 17.04 -10.33 -9.22
N LYS A 33 16.69 -9.10 -9.62
CA LYS A 33 17.56 -8.24 -10.42
C LYS A 33 18.68 -7.62 -9.60
N TYR A 34 18.33 -6.96 -8.51
CA TYR A 34 19.31 -6.24 -7.67
C TYR A 34 19.73 -7.00 -6.43
N ARG A 35 18.99 -8.03 -6.00
CA ARG A 35 19.28 -8.85 -4.83
C ARG A 35 19.61 -8.01 -3.60
N LEU A 36 18.76 -7.03 -3.29
CA LEU A 36 19.02 -6.00 -2.28
C LEU A 36 19.39 -6.57 -0.91
N TYR A 37 18.89 -7.75 -0.58
CA TYR A 37 19.21 -8.46 0.66
C TYR A 37 20.71 -8.87 0.78
N GLU A 38 21.44 -8.92 -0.33
CA GLU A 38 22.88 -9.24 -0.36
C GLU A 38 23.78 -7.99 -0.21
N HIS A 39 23.21 -6.79 -0.41
CA HIS A 39 23.95 -5.53 -0.39
C HIS A 39 23.70 -4.80 0.93
N PRO A 40 24.70 -4.70 1.84
CA PRO A 40 24.51 -4.09 3.16
C PRO A 40 23.87 -2.69 3.13
N PRO A 41 24.23 -1.76 2.23
CA PRO A 41 23.58 -0.45 2.15
C PRO A 41 22.11 -0.53 1.77
N ALA A 42 21.69 -1.53 0.98
CA ALA A 42 20.33 -1.68 0.50
C ALA A 42 19.43 -2.59 1.38
N GLN A 43 19.99 -3.23 2.41
CA GLN A 43 19.22 -4.13 3.29
C GLN A 43 18.10 -3.40 4.01
N PHE A 44 18.30 -2.17 4.42
CA PHE A 44 17.26 -1.39 5.11
C PHE A 44 16.09 -1.07 4.18
N GLU A 45 16.34 -0.69 2.94
CA GLU A 45 15.32 -0.52 1.89
C GLU A 45 14.54 -1.82 1.69
N HIS A 46 15.23 -2.96 1.56
CA HIS A 46 14.58 -4.26 1.43
C HIS A 46 13.69 -4.61 2.64
N GLN A 47 14.13 -4.28 3.86
CA GLN A 47 13.32 -4.49 5.08
C GLN A 47 12.08 -3.59 5.10
N LEU A 48 12.18 -2.32 4.68
CA LEU A 48 11.04 -1.41 4.57
C LEU A 48 10.00 -1.94 3.58
N HIS A 49 10.43 -2.40 2.40
CA HIS A 49 9.53 -3.01 1.41
C HIS A 49 8.83 -4.27 1.96
N THR A 50 9.57 -5.14 2.64
CA THR A 50 9.01 -6.33 3.29
C THR A 50 7.98 -5.95 4.36
N PHE A 51 8.31 -4.98 5.21
CA PHE A 51 7.40 -4.46 6.23
C PHE A 51 6.12 -3.89 5.63
N ARG A 52 6.21 -3.09 4.57
CA ARG A 52 5.06 -2.54 3.85
C ARG A 52 4.21 -3.65 3.21
N GLY A 53 4.85 -4.67 2.63
CA GLY A 53 4.15 -5.85 2.13
C GLY A 53 3.37 -6.61 3.21
N LEU A 54 3.90 -6.71 4.43
CA LEU A 54 3.20 -7.30 5.57
C LEU A 54 2.04 -6.41 6.06
N LEU A 55 2.22 -5.07 6.07
CA LEU A 55 1.15 -4.13 6.42
C LEU A 55 0.00 -4.13 5.42
N PHE A 56 0.27 -4.45 4.17
CA PHE A 56 -0.77 -4.52 3.13
C PHE A 56 -1.89 -5.49 3.49
N LEU A 57 -1.58 -6.63 4.11
CA LEU A 57 -2.57 -7.66 4.44
C LEU A 57 -3.67 -7.15 5.40
N PRO A 58 -3.35 -6.64 6.60
CA PRO A 58 -4.39 -6.11 7.51
C PRO A 58 -5.08 -4.88 6.93
N ILE A 59 -4.40 -4.02 6.17
CA ILE A 59 -5.02 -2.88 5.49
C ILE A 59 -6.06 -3.37 4.48
N ALA A 60 -5.73 -4.32 3.62
CA ALA A 60 -6.65 -4.88 2.64
C ALA A 60 -7.86 -5.55 3.31
N LEU A 61 -7.66 -6.30 4.40
CA LEU A 61 -8.76 -6.91 5.16
C LEU A 61 -9.71 -5.85 5.74
N ILE A 62 -9.17 -4.82 6.38
CA ILE A 62 -9.97 -3.79 7.07
C ILE A 62 -10.77 -2.94 6.06
N PHE A 63 -10.19 -2.58 4.93
CA PHE A 63 -10.83 -1.64 4.00
C PHE A 63 -11.59 -2.28 2.86
N PHE A 64 -11.21 -3.50 2.43
CA PHE A 64 -11.75 -4.11 1.22
C PHE A 64 -12.49 -5.43 1.43
N VAL A 65 -12.25 -6.12 2.55
CA VAL A 65 -12.91 -7.39 2.85
C VAL A 65 -13.98 -7.20 3.92
N TRP A 66 -13.67 -6.43 4.96
CA TRP A 66 -14.61 -6.19 6.07
C TRP A 66 -15.31 -4.85 5.92
N ASN A 67 -16.58 -4.81 6.29
CA ASN A 67 -17.31 -3.54 6.43
C ASN A 67 -16.96 -2.86 7.76
N SER A 68 -15.71 -2.44 7.89
CA SER A 68 -15.16 -1.92 9.15
C SER A 68 -15.73 -0.55 9.50
N ALA A 69 -16.03 -0.37 10.79
CA ALA A 69 -16.48 0.88 11.37
C ALA A 69 -15.85 1.08 12.77
N GLY A 70 -16.01 2.27 13.34
CA GLY A 70 -15.55 2.62 14.68
C GLY A 70 -14.04 2.38 14.88
N MET A 71 -13.67 1.75 15.98
CA MET A 71 -12.26 1.55 16.34
C MET A 71 -11.46 0.74 15.33
N ILE A 72 -12.09 -0.22 14.62
CA ILE A 72 -11.39 -1.02 13.60
C ILE A 72 -11.04 -0.14 12.40
N LEU A 73 -11.97 0.73 11.98
CA LEU A 73 -11.70 1.70 10.91
C LEU A 73 -10.56 2.66 11.29
N TRP A 74 -10.56 3.18 12.52
CA TRP A 74 -9.49 4.05 13.03
C TRP A 74 -8.16 3.32 13.12
N PHE A 75 -8.16 2.05 13.54
CA PHE A 75 -6.95 1.22 13.52
C PHE A 75 -6.43 1.02 12.09
N GLY A 76 -7.31 0.78 11.12
CA GLY A 76 -6.94 0.73 9.70
C GLY A 76 -6.32 2.04 9.20
N LEU A 77 -6.88 3.18 9.58
CA LEU A 77 -6.31 4.50 9.26
C LEU A 77 -4.93 4.71 9.89
N LEU A 78 -4.71 4.22 11.10
CA LEU A 78 -3.38 4.24 11.73
C LEU A 78 -2.38 3.37 10.96
N LEU A 79 -2.78 2.17 10.51
CA LEU A 79 -1.92 1.32 9.68
C LEU A 79 -1.58 1.98 8.34
N LEU A 80 -2.53 2.66 7.70
CA LEU A 80 -2.30 3.45 6.49
C LEU A 80 -1.28 4.58 6.74
N LEU A 81 -1.38 5.26 7.86
CA LEU A 81 -0.42 6.30 8.23
C LEU A 81 0.98 5.72 8.42
N VAL A 82 1.09 4.57 9.10
CA VAL A 82 2.37 3.87 9.30
C VAL A 82 2.98 3.44 7.96
N ASP A 83 2.17 2.87 7.05
CA ASP A 83 2.60 2.50 5.70
C ASP A 83 3.08 3.72 4.91
N PHE A 84 2.35 4.83 4.99
CA PHE A 84 2.72 6.08 4.32
C PHE A 84 4.04 6.67 4.85
N VAL A 85 4.25 6.63 6.17
CA VAL A 85 5.53 7.06 6.78
C VAL A 85 6.67 6.14 6.33
N ALA A 86 6.44 4.82 6.30
CA ALA A 86 7.43 3.86 5.80
C ALA A 86 7.79 4.11 4.33
N GLU A 87 6.81 4.46 3.48
CA GLU A 87 7.04 4.84 2.07
C GLU A 87 7.91 6.10 1.94
N ILE A 88 7.64 7.13 2.77
CA ILE A 88 8.47 8.33 2.77
C ILE A 88 9.91 8.01 3.15
N ILE A 89 10.11 7.19 4.19
CA ILE A 89 11.45 6.78 4.62
C ILE A 89 12.14 6.00 3.50
N ASP A 90 11.44 5.09 2.84
CA ASP A 90 11.91 4.30 1.72
C ASP A 90 12.44 5.19 0.57
N ILE A 91 11.65 6.15 0.14
CA ILE A 91 12.04 7.13 -0.89
C ILE A 91 13.30 7.93 -0.48
N LEU A 92 13.41 8.30 0.80
CA LEU A 92 14.55 9.08 1.29
C LEU A 92 15.86 8.29 1.33
N VAL A 93 15.80 6.99 1.65
CA VAL A 93 16.99 6.15 1.77
C VAL A 93 17.39 5.49 0.45
N GLU A 94 16.47 5.31 -0.48
CA GLU A 94 16.62 4.60 -1.74
C GLU A 94 17.82 5.08 -2.57
N LYS A 95 18.00 6.40 -2.68
CA LYS A 95 19.10 6.98 -3.47
C LYS A 95 20.47 6.58 -2.96
N GLU A 96 20.67 6.57 -1.65
CA GLU A 96 21.94 6.20 -1.02
C GLU A 96 22.10 4.67 -1.04
N ALA A 97 21.05 3.94 -0.68
CA ALA A 97 21.03 2.48 -0.69
C ALA A 97 21.40 1.87 -2.05
N ARG A 98 20.99 2.51 -3.14
CA ARG A 98 21.23 2.07 -4.53
C ARG A 98 22.44 2.68 -5.21
N SER A 99 23.24 3.50 -4.52
CA SER A 99 24.37 4.22 -5.13
C SER A 99 25.40 3.28 -5.79
N GLU A 100 25.70 2.14 -5.16
CA GLU A 100 26.63 1.13 -5.68
C GLU A 100 26.00 0.23 -6.77
N LEU A 101 24.69 0.21 -6.89
CA LEU A 101 23.95 -0.62 -7.84
C LEU A 101 23.57 0.13 -9.13
N GLY A 102 24.06 1.36 -9.31
CA GLY A 102 23.75 2.22 -10.46
C GLY A 102 22.44 3.00 -10.33
N GLY A 103 21.87 3.06 -9.13
CA GLY A 103 20.63 3.77 -8.84
C GLY A 103 19.37 3.02 -9.25
N ILE A 104 18.23 3.71 -9.23
CA ILE A 104 16.93 3.18 -9.62
C ILE A 104 16.79 3.24 -11.13
N SER A 105 16.30 2.17 -11.74
CA SER A 105 16.03 2.18 -13.18
C SER A 105 14.78 3.03 -13.50
N PRO A 106 14.72 3.70 -14.66
CA PRO A 106 13.54 4.47 -15.06
C PRO A 106 12.24 3.65 -15.08
N ILE A 107 12.32 2.37 -15.45
CA ILE A 107 11.17 1.46 -15.47
C ILE A 107 10.68 1.20 -14.03
N GLU A 108 11.58 0.97 -13.10
CA GLU A 108 11.27 0.76 -11.69
C GLU A 108 10.59 2.00 -11.09
N SER A 109 11.13 3.20 -11.38
CA SER A 109 10.51 4.47 -10.96
C SER A 109 9.07 4.62 -11.50
N VAL A 110 8.83 4.26 -12.76
CA VAL A 110 7.47 4.29 -13.34
C VAL A 110 6.55 3.30 -12.63
N ILE A 111 7.04 2.10 -12.29
CA ILE A 111 6.25 1.10 -11.56
C ILE A 111 5.90 1.61 -10.17
N HIS A 112 6.86 2.19 -9.43
CA HIS A 112 6.62 2.77 -8.10
C HIS A 112 5.56 3.87 -8.13
N VAL A 113 5.70 4.85 -9.02
CA VAL A 113 4.73 5.96 -9.13
C VAL A 113 3.35 5.44 -9.53
N THR A 114 3.29 4.48 -10.46
CA THR A 114 2.02 3.91 -10.93
C THR A 114 1.35 3.07 -9.82
N ALA A 115 2.12 2.25 -9.11
CA ALA A 115 1.61 1.47 -7.98
C ALA A 115 1.07 2.39 -6.88
N THR A 116 1.82 3.41 -6.48
CA THR A 116 1.37 4.41 -5.50
C THR A 116 0.10 5.12 -5.97
N GLY A 117 -0.01 5.49 -7.25
CA GLY A 117 -1.21 6.07 -7.84
C GLY A 117 -2.44 5.17 -7.68
N PHE A 118 -2.34 3.89 -8.03
CA PHE A 118 -3.44 2.92 -7.86
C PHE A 118 -3.81 2.73 -6.39
N ARG A 119 -2.84 2.64 -5.50
CA ARG A 119 -3.10 2.56 -4.06
C ARG A 119 -3.89 3.78 -3.55
N MET A 120 -3.48 4.99 -3.92
CA MET A 120 -4.15 6.22 -3.51
C MET A 120 -5.58 6.28 -4.02
N VAL A 121 -5.83 5.88 -5.28
CA VAL A 121 -7.18 5.80 -5.86
C VAL A 121 -8.03 4.78 -5.09
N ALA A 122 -7.50 3.58 -4.83
CA ALA A 122 -8.22 2.54 -4.11
C ALA A 122 -8.66 3.01 -2.72
N ILE A 123 -7.74 3.55 -1.93
CA ILE A 123 -8.01 4.02 -0.56
C ILE A 123 -8.95 5.22 -0.56
N ALA A 124 -8.72 6.22 -1.43
CA ALA A 124 -9.56 7.41 -1.50
C ALA A 124 -11.01 7.08 -1.83
N LEU A 125 -11.24 6.16 -2.78
CA LEU A 125 -12.59 5.73 -3.15
C LEU A 125 -13.26 4.96 -2.00
N ILE A 126 -12.59 4.01 -1.38
CA ILE A 126 -13.15 3.27 -0.25
C ILE A 126 -13.55 4.21 0.90
N LEU A 127 -12.69 5.16 1.26
CA LEU A 127 -12.99 6.12 2.32
C LEU A 127 -14.12 7.06 1.94
N ALA A 128 -14.19 7.53 0.68
CA ALA A 128 -15.23 8.40 0.19
C ALA A 128 -16.62 7.72 0.12
N LEU A 129 -16.65 6.40 -0.05
CA LEU A 129 -17.87 5.60 -0.09
C LEU A 129 -18.35 5.19 1.31
N LYS A 130 -17.51 5.29 2.34
CA LYS A 130 -17.94 5.02 3.72
C LYS A 130 -18.93 6.07 4.20
N PRO A 131 -20.06 5.67 4.82
CA PRO A 131 -20.97 6.61 5.46
C PRO A 131 -20.25 7.33 6.63
N ILE A 132 -20.58 8.60 6.84
CA ILE A 132 -19.92 9.40 7.88
C ILE A 132 -20.10 8.79 9.28
N GLU A 133 -21.21 8.10 9.51
CA GLU A 133 -21.52 7.39 10.76
C GLU A 133 -20.52 6.30 11.07
N ALA A 134 -19.91 5.66 10.05
CA ALA A 134 -18.90 4.62 10.24
C ALA A 134 -17.67 5.12 11.02
N PHE A 135 -17.39 6.42 10.98
CA PHE A 135 -16.27 7.01 11.71
C PHE A 135 -16.57 7.29 13.20
N PHE A 136 -17.87 7.31 13.57
CA PHE A 136 -18.33 7.68 14.92
C PHE A 136 -19.01 6.53 15.67
N ILE A 137 -19.23 5.38 15.02
CA ILE A 137 -19.83 4.21 15.67
C ILE A 137 -18.83 3.63 16.67
N THR A 138 -19.26 3.44 17.90
CA THR A 138 -18.45 2.85 18.98
C THR A 138 -18.56 1.33 19.07
N SER A 139 -19.48 0.72 18.34
CA SER A 139 -19.70 -0.72 18.30
C SER A 139 -18.75 -1.39 17.28
N TYR A 140 -18.22 -2.56 17.66
CA TYR A 140 -17.40 -3.40 16.78
C TYR A 140 -18.33 -4.16 15.83
N THR A 141 -18.48 -3.69 14.60
CA THR A 141 -19.14 -4.46 13.54
C THR A 141 -18.13 -4.85 12.48
N CYS A 142 -17.84 -6.14 12.39
CA CYS A 142 -17.11 -6.75 11.28
C CYS A 142 -18.10 -7.59 10.49
N ASP A 143 -18.89 -6.95 9.63
CA ASP A 143 -19.70 -7.67 8.65
C ASP A 143 -18.88 -7.72 7.35
N PHE A 144 -18.87 -8.90 6.71
CA PHE A 144 -18.24 -9.05 5.39
C PHE A 144 -18.99 -8.20 4.37
N LEU A 145 -18.27 -7.55 3.46
CA LEU A 145 -18.83 -6.83 2.32
C LEU A 145 -19.53 -7.78 1.35
#